data_3265ef5330f36ef6539967602ced5fb2
#
_entry.id   3265ef5330f36ef6539967602ced5fb2
#
_cell.length_a   1.000
_cell.length_b   1.000
_cell.length_c   1.000
_cell.angle_alpha   90.00
_cell.angle_beta   90.00
_cell.angle_gamma   90.00
#
_symmetry.space_group_name_H-M   'P 1'
#
loop_
_entity.id
_entity.type
_entity.pdbx_description
1 polymer ?
#
loop_
_entity_poly.entity_id
_entity_poly.type
_entity_poly.pdbx_seq_one_letter_code
_entity_poly.pdbx_strand_id
1 'polypeptide(L)'
;MGTILKKTLALVLAAVFALGVFAGCDKGGADSTEPDATEPAEEAKVLKVLTLGSSSSVDSNHMINLVAAAEGIGDYEEVMIGTLYYSGCKLYEHVQFLTQDSPVYRLYLSSTKTGDRPPETMDDVTMEMALKFNCWDIIVLQPGGQEAMVDETYTNGNIGIIRKYVEENRMNPLAVYGWHTIGVSSTDPELTAMYPYSPNAYAESAAKYNYDRERMLNERTERMERFVMSDPSYVYVIPTCTAVENAITSYLGQKGIKRDYTHLTDVGRLIASYVWYCELFGIEELTEIKVDTIPKAFLKSTVDKSQDLVLTEGEKAVIMEAVNNTLKNPLKITPSQYTQAPAE
;
A
#
# COMPACT_ATOMS: atom_id res chain seq x y z
N MET A 1 2.96 -19.12 -17.66
CA MET A 1 1.99 -19.98 -16.93
C MET A 1 1.30 -19.27 -15.77
N GLY A 2 1.91 -18.24 -15.19
CA GLY A 2 1.33 -17.47 -14.05
C GLY A 2 0.11 -16.59 -14.39
N THR A 3 0.07 -15.98 -15.56
CA THR A 3 -0.97 -15.02 -15.94
C THR A 3 -2.35 -15.66 -16.17
N ILE A 4 -2.38 -16.90 -16.69
CA ILE A 4 -3.64 -17.64 -16.93
C ILE A 4 -4.26 -18.08 -15.60
N LEU A 5 -3.42 -18.43 -14.61
CA LEU A 5 -3.89 -18.87 -13.28
C LEU A 5 -4.49 -17.69 -12.49
N LYS A 6 -3.89 -16.48 -12.61
CA LYS A 6 -4.44 -15.25 -12.00
C LYS A 6 -5.81 -14.87 -12.59
N LYS A 7 -5.99 -14.99 -13.93
CA LYS A 7 -7.28 -14.70 -14.60
C LYS A 7 -8.40 -15.66 -14.18
N THR A 8 -8.08 -16.94 -13.97
CA THR A 8 -9.07 -17.92 -13.52
C THR A 8 -9.45 -17.70 -12.04
N LEU A 9 -8.50 -17.31 -11.21
CA LEU A 9 -8.75 -17.04 -9.79
C LEU A 9 -9.52 -15.73 -9.58
N ALA A 10 -9.20 -14.67 -10.33
CA ALA A 10 -9.94 -13.41 -10.30
C ALA A 10 -11.39 -13.57 -10.81
N LEU A 11 -11.61 -14.39 -11.83
CA LEU A 11 -12.95 -14.70 -12.32
C LEU A 11 -13.76 -15.56 -11.33
N VAL A 12 -13.12 -16.48 -10.63
CA VAL A 12 -13.77 -17.29 -9.58
C VAL A 12 -14.09 -16.45 -8.36
N LEU A 13 -13.20 -15.52 -7.96
CA LEU A 13 -13.47 -14.58 -6.86
C LEU A 13 -14.57 -13.57 -7.24
N ALA A 14 -14.58 -13.04 -8.45
CA ALA A 14 -15.70 -12.20 -8.92
C ALA A 14 -17.04 -12.96 -8.93
N ALA A 15 -17.03 -14.25 -9.29
CA ALA A 15 -18.23 -15.10 -9.24
C ALA A 15 -18.65 -15.45 -7.80
N VAL A 16 -17.73 -15.60 -6.87
CA VAL A 16 -18.02 -15.82 -5.45
C VAL A 16 -18.54 -14.53 -4.80
N PHE A 17 -18.03 -13.35 -5.18
CA PHE A 17 -18.57 -12.07 -4.75
C PHE A 17 -19.97 -11.80 -5.29
N ALA A 18 -20.31 -12.28 -6.49
CA ALA A 18 -21.65 -12.14 -7.08
C ALA A 18 -22.69 -13.10 -6.48
N LEU A 19 -22.26 -14.14 -5.75
CA LEU A 19 -23.14 -15.11 -5.06
C LEU A 19 -23.06 -14.98 -3.52
N GLY A 20 -22.31 -13.98 -3.03
CA GLY A 20 -22.09 -13.78 -1.59
C GLY A 20 -23.38 -13.34 -0.90
N VAL A 21 -23.93 -14.26 -0.14
CA VAL A 21 -24.85 -13.92 0.94
C VAL A 21 -24.10 -12.99 1.89
N PHE A 22 -24.39 -11.71 1.82
CA PHE A 22 -23.91 -10.73 2.80
C PHE A 22 -24.51 -11.10 4.17
N ALA A 23 -23.74 -11.82 4.96
CA ALA A 23 -24.01 -11.91 6.38
C ALA A 23 -23.65 -10.54 6.95
N GLY A 24 -24.67 -9.68 7.08
CA GLY A 24 -24.51 -8.31 7.51
C GLY A 24 -23.80 -8.21 8.85
N CYS A 25 -22.82 -7.34 8.93
CA CYS A 25 -22.30 -6.82 10.19
C CYS A 25 -23.31 -5.82 10.80
N ASP A 26 -24.53 -6.25 11.01
CA ASP A 26 -25.58 -5.41 11.59
C ASP A 26 -25.63 -5.62 13.10
N LYS A 27 -25.36 -4.56 13.86
CA LYS A 27 -25.62 -4.55 15.31
C LYS A 27 -27.12 -4.27 15.51
N GLY A 28 -27.89 -5.36 15.59
CA GLY A 28 -29.32 -5.31 15.76
C GLY A 28 -29.78 -4.58 17.02
N GLY A 29 -30.67 -3.63 16.82
CA GLY A 29 -31.64 -3.19 17.79
C GLY A 29 -33.02 -3.65 17.30
N ALA A 30 -33.64 -4.58 18.01
CA ALA A 30 -34.97 -5.02 17.70
C ALA A 30 -35.98 -3.95 18.09
N ASP A 31 -36.71 -3.44 17.11
CA ASP A 31 -38.06 -2.93 17.37
C ASP A 31 -39.00 -3.33 16.21
N SER A 32 -40.10 -3.99 16.58
CA SER A 32 -41.03 -4.63 15.68
C SER A 32 -42.15 -3.64 15.31
N THR A 33 -42.11 -3.11 14.09
CA THR A 33 -43.28 -2.61 13.39
C THR A 33 -43.15 -2.97 11.91
N GLU A 34 -44.08 -3.77 11.39
CA GLU A 34 -44.13 -4.10 9.97
C GLU A 34 -44.19 -2.84 9.14
N PRO A 35 -43.27 -2.67 8.17
CA PRO A 35 -43.43 -1.69 7.11
C PRO A 35 -43.72 -2.38 5.78
N ASP A 36 -44.49 -1.68 5.02
CA ASP A 36 -44.77 -1.80 3.60
C ASP A 36 -43.54 -2.31 2.81
N ALA A 37 -43.74 -3.29 1.93
CA ALA A 37 -42.72 -3.91 1.14
C ALA A 37 -42.09 -2.93 0.11
N THR A 38 -41.24 -2.05 0.56
CA THR A 38 -40.27 -1.37 -0.27
C THR A 38 -39.13 -2.37 -0.54
N GLU A 39 -38.78 -2.55 -1.81
CA GLU A 39 -37.59 -3.32 -2.19
C GLU A 39 -36.40 -2.89 -1.31
N PRO A 40 -35.63 -3.84 -0.73
CA PRO A 40 -34.46 -3.48 0.08
C PRO A 40 -33.55 -2.62 -0.80
N ALA A 41 -33.20 -1.42 -0.30
CA ALA A 41 -32.22 -0.58 -0.96
C ALA A 41 -30.94 -1.40 -1.13
N GLU A 42 -30.42 -1.45 -2.34
CA GLU A 42 -29.16 -2.16 -2.65
C GLU A 42 -28.08 -1.56 -1.75
N GLU A 43 -27.46 -2.39 -0.89
CA GLU A 43 -26.44 -1.89 0.04
C GLU A 43 -25.25 -1.35 -0.74
N ALA A 44 -24.80 -0.15 -0.36
CA ALA A 44 -23.65 0.52 -0.97
C ALA A 44 -22.40 -0.39 -0.98
N LYS A 45 -21.87 -0.66 -2.15
CA LYS A 45 -20.71 -1.53 -2.34
C LYS A 45 -19.43 -0.76 -1.97
N VAL A 46 -18.88 -1.01 -0.78
CA VAL A 46 -17.67 -0.35 -0.25
C VAL A 46 -16.51 -1.32 -0.21
N LEU A 47 -15.38 -0.97 -0.83
CA LEU A 47 -14.11 -1.71 -0.69
C LEU A 47 -13.36 -1.20 0.54
N LYS A 48 -13.04 -2.09 1.48
CA LYS A 48 -12.41 -1.75 2.75
C LYS A 48 -11.09 -2.49 2.92
N VAL A 49 -9.99 -1.74 2.99
CA VAL A 49 -8.63 -2.27 3.06
C VAL A 49 -7.95 -1.82 4.35
N LEU A 50 -7.41 -2.76 5.13
CA LEU A 50 -6.58 -2.48 6.30
C LEU A 50 -5.14 -2.91 6.04
N THR A 51 -4.19 -2.01 6.22
CA THR A 51 -2.75 -2.33 6.17
C THR A 51 -2.18 -2.38 7.58
N LEU A 52 -1.46 -3.45 7.91
CA LEU A 52 -0.66 -3.58 9.12
C LEU A 52 0.79 -3.26 8.75
N GLY A 53 1.31 -2.11 9.20
CA GLY A 53 2.62 -1.68 8.73
C GLY A 53 3.23 -0.47 9.44
N SER A 54 4.08 0.24 8.72
CA SER A 54 4.91 1.33 9.21
C SER A 54 4.70 2.63 8.41
N SER A 55 5.60 3.60 8.61
CA SER A 55 5.61 4.86 7.83
C SER A 55 5.68 4.64 6.32
N SER A 56 6.28 3.53 5.89
CA SER A 56 6.34 3.19 4.46
C SER A 56 4.99 2.80 3.89
N SER A 57 4.12 2.13 4.67
CA SER A 57 2.73 1.91 4.27
C SER A 57 1.95 3.22 4.19
N VAL A 58 2.10 4.09 5.22
CA VAL A 58 1.47 5.41 5.20
C VAL A 58 1.91 6.22 3.98
N ASP A 59 3.19 6.20 3.62
CA ASP A 59 3.66 6.89 2.41
C ASP A 59 3.06 6.28 1.14
N SER A 60 2.98 4.95 1.06
CA SER A 60 2.59 4.26 -0.17
C SER A 60 1.09 4.31 -0.45
N ASN A 61 0.24 4.37 0.57
CA ASN A 61 -1.21 4.39 0.39
C ASN A 61 -1.88 5.73 0.72
N HIS A 62 -1.09 6.76 1.03
CA HIS A 62 -1.57 8.07 1.46
C HIS A 62 -2.47 8.78 0.45
N MET A 63 -2.26 8.55 -0.84
CA MET A 63 -2.98 9.21 -1.91
C MET A 63 -3.90 8.26 -2.69
N ILE A 64 -4.18 7.05 -2.19
CA ILE A 64 -5.04 6.09 -2.91
C ILE A 64 -6.43 6.67 -3.14
N ASN A 65 -7.01 7.35 -2.15
CA ASN A 65 -8.32 7.97 -2.29
C ASN A 65 -8.32 9.09 -3.35
N LEU A 66 -7.22 9.87 -3.45
CA LEU A 66 -7.04 10.87 -4.50
C LEU A 66 -6.97 10.21 -5.88
N VAL A 67 -6.15 9.17 -6.03
CA VAL A 67 -6.01 8.40 -7.27
C VAL A 67 -7.34 7.74 -7.65
N ALA A 68 -7.96 7.03 -6.72
CA ALA A 68 -9.23 6.34 -6.96
C ALA A 68 -10.38 7.31 -7.32
N ALA A 69 -10.40 8.50 -6.72
CA ALA A 69 -11.38 9.53 -7.07
C ALA A 69 -11.17 10.09 -8.50
N ALA A 70 -9.93 10.20 -8.96
CA ALA A 70 -9.60 10.70 -10.30
C ALA A 70 -9.78 9.62 -11.38
N GLU A 71 -9.31 8.41 -11.12
CA GLU A 71 -9.31 7.30 -12.09
C GLU A 71 -10.64 6.55 -12.15
N GLY A 72 -11.40 6.53 -11.05
CA GLY A 72 -12.65 5.78 -10.88
C GLY A 72 -12.44 4.55 -10.00
N ILE A 73 -13.54 4.01 -9.50
CA ILE A 73 -13.55 2.89 -8.53
C ILE A 73 -14.37 1.68 -9.00
N GLY A 74 -14.58 1.55 -10.31
CA GLY A 74 -15.34 0.45 -10.90
C GLY A 74 -16.77 0.41 -10.37
N ASP A 75 -17.21 -0.76 -9.90
CA ASP A 75 -18.55 -0.97 -9.35
C ASP A 75 -18.69 -0.59 -7.88
N TYR A 76 -17.64 -0.05 -7.24
CA TYR A 76 -17.71 0.40 -5.86
C TYR A 76 -18.25 1.83 -5.77
N GLU A 77 -19.00 2.13 -4.70
CA GLU A 77 -19.45 3.48 -4.36
C GLU A 77 -18.44 4.21 -3.49
N GLU A 78 -17.61 3.45 -2.79
CA GLU A 78 -16.58 3.98 -1.90
C GLU A 78 -15.41 3.03 -1.77
N VAL A 79 -14.23 3.59 -1.58
CA VAL A 79 -13.03 2.86 -1.16
C VAL A 79 -12.54 3.46 0.16
N MET A 80 -12.42 2.62 1.19
CA MET A 80 -11.91 2.99 2.49
C MET A 80 -10.56 2.32 2.75
N ILE A 81 -9.56 3.10 3.11
CA ILE A 81 -8.21 2.63 3.43
C ILE A 81 -7.90 2.92 4.89
N GLY A 82 -7.59 1.87 5.64
CA GLY A 82 -7.04 1.95 6.99
C GLY A 82 -5.56 1.58 6.98
N THR A 83 -4.73 2.29 7.75
CA THR A 83 -3.33 1.89 7.99
C THR A 83 -3.06 1.90 9.47
N LEU A 84 -2.89 0.72 10.04
CA LEU A 84 -2.45 0.53 11.42
C LEU A 84 -0.93 0.71 11.46
N TYR A 85 -0.53 1.84 11.98
CA TYR A 85 0.83 2.36 11.92
C TYR A 85 1.54 2.32 13.26
N TYR A 86 2.77 1.81 13.25
CA TYR A 86 3.78 2.08 14.25
C TYR A 86 5.10 2.42 13.57
N SER A 87 5.87 3.36 14.12
CA SER A 87 7.09 3.87 13.48
C SER A 87 8.13 2.77 13.31
N GLY A 88 8.54 2.51 12.05
CA GLY A 88 9.54 1.49 11.73
C GLY A 88 9.13 0.05 12.05
N CYS A 89 7.85 -0.21 12.26
CA CYS A 89 7.32 -1.49 12.73
C CYS A 89 7.81 -2.68 11.89
N LYS A 90 8.20 -3.72 12.59
CA LYS A 90 8.59 -5.02 12.05
C LYS A 90 7.58 -6.08 12.44
N LEU A 91 7.55 -7.21 11.73
CA LEU A 91 6.58 -8.26 12.00
C LEU A 91 6.67 -8.82 13.43
N TYR A 92 7.88 -8.93 13.98
CA TYR A 92 8.03 -9.40 15.37
C TYR A 92 7.49 -8.38 16.40
N GLU A 93 7.53 -7.07 16.11
CA GLU A 93 6.97 -6.03 16.98
C GLU A 93 5.44 -6.10 16.95
N HIS A 94 4.83 -6.34 15.77
CA HIS A 94 3.40 -6.65 15.71
C HIS A 94 3.02 -7.82 16.60
N VAL A 95 3.80 -8.95 16.59
CA VAL A 95 3.58 -10.09 17.48
C VAL A 95 3.70 -9.71 18.96
N GLN A 96 4.68 -8.90 19.30
CA GLN A 96 4.85 -8.40 20.67
C GLN A 96 3.65 -7.57 21.11
N PHE A 97 3.21 -6.63 20.28
CA PHE A 97 2.12 -5.72 20.63
C PHE A 97 0.76 -6.42 20.71
N LEU A 98 0.44 -7.34 19.78
CA LEU A 98 -0.81 -8.10 19.86
C LEU A 98 -0.86 -9.03 21.07
N THR A 99 0.30 -9.61 21.48
CA THR A 99 0.37 -10.49 22.66
C THR A 99 0.13 -9.71 23.95
N GLN A 100 0.48 -8.44 24.00
CA GLN A 100 0.36 -7.55 25.16
C GLN A 100 -0.90 -6.67 25.12
N ASP A 101 -1.70 -6.78 24.07
CA ASP A 101 -2.82 -5.87 23.76
C ASP A 101 -2.43 -4.39 23.89
N SER A 102 -1.27 -4.04 23.33
CA SER A 102 -0.64 -2.74 23.51
C SER A 102 -1.29 -1.67 22.62
N PRO A 103 -1.82 -0.57 23.19
CA PRO A 103 -2.42 0.54 22.44
C PRO A 103 -1.35 1.51 21.92
N VAL A 104 -0.42 0.99 21.11
CA VAL A 104 0.76 1.73 20.63
C VAL A 104 0.64 2.25 19.20
N TYR A 105 -0.42 1.84 18.54
CA TYR A 105 -0.60 2.19 17.13
C TYR A 105 -1.35 3.50 16.95
N ARG A 106 -1.11 4.10 15.79
CA ARG A 106 -1.99 5.10 15.18
C ARG A 106 -2.71 4.46 14.02
N LEU A 107 -4.03 4.63 13.94
CA LEU A 107 -4.82 4.23 12.79
C LEU A 107 -5.06 5.46 11.90
N TYR A 108 -4.55 5.41 10.67
CA TYR A 108 -4.87 6.37 9.62
C TYR A 108 -6.07 5.86 8.83
N LEU A 109 -7.03 6.74 8.55
CA LEU A 109 -8.24 6.41 7.81
C LEU A 109 -8.46 7.41 6.68
N SER A 110 -8.66 6.91 5.47
CA SER A 110 -9.03 7.70 4.31
C SER A 110 -10.15 7.01 3.52
N SER A 111 -10.93 7.79 2.79
CA SER A 111 -12.03 7.30 1.98
C SER A 111 -12.20 8.19 0.75
N THR A 112 -12.61 7.60 -0.38
CA THR A 112 -12.95 8.36 -1.59
C THR A 112 -14.07 9.36 -1.38
N LYS A 113 -14.97 9.14 -0.39
CA LYS A 113 -16.01 10.11 0.01
C LYS A 113 -15.45 11.33 0.75
N THR A 114 -14.26 11.22 1.34
CA THR A 114 -13.58 12.38 1.96
C THR A 114 -12.88 13.25 0.94
N GLY A 115 -12.80 12.80 -0.32
CA GLY A 115 -12.27 13.54 -1.45
C GLY A 115 -10.79 13.89 -1.29
N ASP A 116 -10.47 15.17 -1.33
CA ASP A 116 -9.14 15.75 -1.24
C ASP A 116 -8.63 15.97 0.20
N ARG A 117 -9.30 15.41 1.20
CA ARG A 117 -8.85 15.49 2.59
C ARG A 117 -7.81 14.41 2.89
N PRO A 118 -6.71 14.76 3.59
CA PRO A 118 -5.73 13.78 4.03
C PRO A 118 -6.37 12.79 5.02
N PRO A 119 -5.72 11.63 5.25
CA PRO A 119 -6.21 10.64 6.20
C PRO A 119 -6.46 11.23 7.59
N GLU A 120 -7.60 10.89 8.19
CA GLU A 120 -7.89 11.13 9.60
C GLU A 120 -7.05 10.17 10.46
N THR A 121 -6.83 10.52 11.73
CA THR A 121 -5.98 9.73 12.64
C THR A 121 -6.68 9.46 13.96
N MET A 122 -6.49 8.21 14.45
CA MET A 122 -6.81 7.80 15.82
C MET A 122 -5.53 7.30 16.48
N ASP A 123 -5.19 7.86 17.63
CA ASP A 123 -4.04 7.43 18.45
C ASP A 123 -4.46 6.38 19.49
N ASP A 124 -3.48 5.73 20.11
CA ASP A 124 -3.66 4.75 21.18
C ASP A 124 -4.55 3.56 20.78
N VAL A 125 -4.35 3.06 19.55
CA VAL A 125 -5.13 1.95 18.99
C VAL A 125 -4.39 0.64 19.22
N THR A 126 -5.11 -0.42 19.64
CA THR A 126 -4.59 -1.80 19.60
C THR A 126 -4.86 -2.44 18.23
N MET A 127 -4.21 -3.57 17.93
CA MET A 127 -4.51 -4.32 16.70
C MET A 127 -5.95 -4.82 16.70
N GLU A 128 -6.47 -5.25 17.85
CA GLU A 128 -7.87 -5.68 17.98
C GLU A 128 -8.86 -4.56 17.66
N MET A 129 -8.63 -3.35 18.21
CA MET A 129 -9.46 -2.19 17.91
C MET A 129 -9.51 -1.88 16.41
N ALA A 130 -8.35 -1.93 15.73
CA ALA A 130 -8.27 -1.69 14.29
C ALA A 130 -9.02 -2.77 13.48
N LEU A 131 -8.86 -4.05 13.84
CA LEU A 131 -9.55 -5.17 13.19
C LEU A 131 -11.07 -5.10 13.36
N LYS A 132 -11.53 -4.66 14.53
CA LYS A 132 -12.95 -4.50 14.88
C LYS A 132 -13.52 -3.14 14.49
N PHE A 133 -12.72 -2.23 13.98
CA PHE A 133 -13.16 -0.90 13.55
C PHE A 133 -14.11 -0.98 12.36
N ASN A 134 -13.87 -1.93 11.44
CA ASN A 134 -14.69 -2.13 10.26
C ASN A 134 -14.67 -3.59 9.78
N CYS A 135 -15.63 -3.96 8.93
CA CYS A 135 -15.63 -5.23 8.19
C CYS A 135 -14.66 -5.12 7.01
N TRP A 136 -13.35 -5.27 7.28
CA TRP A 136 -12.31 -5.16 6.27
C TRP A 136 -12.39 -6.30 5.25
N ASP A 137 -12.31 -5.99 3.97
CA ASP A 137 -12.33 -6.97 2.87
C ASP A 137 -10.93 -7.49 2.56
N ILE A 138 -9.92 -6.63 2.71
CA ILE A 138 -8.52 -6.96 2.44
C ILE A 138 -7.68 -6.53 3.64
N ILE A 139 -6.84 -7.46 4.14
CA ILE A 139 -5.89 -7.18 5.21
C ILE A 139 -4.49 -7.38 4.66
N VAL A 140 -3.72 -6.28 4.58
CA VAL A 140 -2.40 -6.24 3.95
C VAL A 140 -1.30 -6.22 5.01
N LEU A 141 -0.35 -7.15 4.90
CA LEU A 141 0.84 -7.19 5.74
C LEU A 141 2.00 -6.46 5.05
N GLN A 142 2.75 -5.66 5.81
CA GLN A 142 3.95 -4.98 5.34
C GLN A 142 5.12 -5.24 6.29
N PRO A 143 6.15 -5.99 5.87
CA PRO A 143 7.36 -6.18 6.67
C PRO A 143 8.19 -4.90 6.70
N GLY A 144 9.00 -4.73 7.75
CA GLY A 144 9.97 -3.65 7.82
C GLY A 144 10.95 -3.67 6.63
N GLY A 145 11.50 -2.51 6.27
CA GLY A 145 12.30 -2.37 5.04
C GLY A 145 13.49 -3.34 4.93
N GLN A 146 14.27 -3.51 6.01
CA GLN A 146 15.39 -4.46 6.03
C GLN A 146 14.93 -5.90 6.29
N GLU A 147 13.87 -6.06 7.05
CA GLU A 147 13.26 -7.33 7.39
C GLU A 147 12.81 -8.09 6.13
N ALA A 148 12.30 -7.38 5.13
CA ALA A 148 11.86 -7.96 3.87
C ALA A 148 12.98 -8.63 3.03
N MET A 149 14.25 -8.42 3.41
CA MET A 149 15.43 -8.97 2.72
C MET A 149 16.05 -10.19 3.44
N VAL A 150 15.38 -10.75 4.45
CA VAL A 150 15.87 -11.90 5.23
C VAL A 150 14.85 -13.03 5.24
N ASP A 151 15.30 -14.26 4.96
CA ASP A 151 14.46 -15.46 4.95
C ASP A 151 13.76 -15.68 6.29
N GLU A 152 14.41 -15.34 7.38
CA GLU A 152 13.93 -15.51 8.74
C GLU A 152 12.61 -14.78 9.00
N THR A 153 12.41 -13.63 8.36
CA THR A 153 11.16 -12.87 8.41
C THR A 153 9.95 -13.71 7.98
N TYR A 154 10.15 -14.58 7.01
CA TYR A 154 9.10 -15.40 6.42
C TYR A 154 8.97 -16.78 7.08
N THR A 155 10.00 -17.24 7.79
CA THR A 155 10.09 -18.60 8.31
C THR A 155 10.04 -18.72 9.83
N ASN A 156 10.15 -17.61 10.57
CA ASN A 156 10.19 -17.59 12.04
C ASN A 156 8.81 -17.76 12.73
N GLY A 157 7.74 -17.87 11.96
CA GLY A 157 6.38 -18.08 12.47
C GLY A 157 5.59 -16.80 12.79
N ASN A 158 6.21 -15.61 12.76
CA ASN A 158 5.54 -14.35 13.11
C ASN A 158 4.33 -14.07 12.21
N ILE A 159 4.45 -14.31 10.90
CA ILE A 159 3.35 -14.16 9.95
C ILE A 159 2.17 -15.05 10.33
N GLY A 160 2.43 -16.31 10.69
CA GLY A 160 1.39 -17.25 11.13
C GLY A 160 0.68 -16.78 12.41
N ILE A 161 1.42 -16.24 13.38
CA ILE A 161 0.85 -15.69 14.62
C ILE A 161 -0.04 -14.48 14.31
N ILE A 162 0.43 -13.54 13.48
CA ILE A 162 -0.35 -12.37 13.09
C ILE A 162 -1.63 -12.79 12.35
N ARG A 163 -1.52 -13.68 11.36
CA ARG A 163 -2.68 -14.17 10.61
C ARG A 163 -3.71 -14.86 11.49
N LYS A 164 -3.27 -15.72 12.41
CA LYS A 164 -4.14 -16.37 13.37
C LYS A 164 -4.89 -15.33 14.22
N TYR A 165 -4.18 -14.32 14.73
CA TYR A 165 -4.81 -13.25 15.52
C TYR A 165 -5.83 -12.46 14.69
N VAL A 166 -5.50 -12.17 13.43
CA VAL A 166 -6.43 -11.53 12.48
C VAL A 166 -7.68 -12.37 12.28
N GLU A 167 -7.54 -13.68 12.06
CA GLU A 167 -8.66 -14.60 11.85
C GLU A 167 -9.58 -14.69 13.08
N GLU A 168 -9.01 -14.58 14.28
CA GLU A 168 -9.76 -14.62 15.54
C GLU A 168 -10.48 -13.29 15.84
N ASN A 169 -10.02 -12.16 15.28
CA ASN A 169 -10.51 -10.83 15.65
C ASN A 169 -11.15 -10.03 14.50
N ARG A 170 -10.99 -10.45 13.25
CA ARG A 170 -11.62 -9.77 12.10
C ARG A 170 -13.14 -9.94 12.12
N MET A 171 -13.85 -8.88 11.71
CA MET A 171 -15.31 -8.90 11.61
C MET A 171 -15.82 -9.57 10.32
N ASN A 172 -15.06 -9.46 9.22
CA ASN A 172 -15.38 -10.11 7.95
C ASN A 172 -14.64 -11.46 7.84
N PRO A 173 -15.32 -12.62 7.98
CA PRO A 173 -14.69 -13.93 7.88
C PRO A 173 -14.17 -14.24 6.47
N LEU A 174 -14.64 -13.52 5.44
CA LEU A 174 -14.24 -13.67 4.05
C LEU A 174 -13.07 -12.74 3.64
N ALA A 175 -12.55 -11.94 4.58
CA ALA A 175 -11.42 -11.06 4.30
C ALA A 175 -10.24 -11.86 3.73
N VAL A 176 -9.63 -11.32 2.68
CA VAL A 176 -8.46 -11.91 2.02
C VAL A 176 -7.18 -11.20 2.45
N TYR A 177 -6.04 -11.86 2.23
CA TYR A 177 -4.76 -11.27 2.57
C TYR A 177 -4.09 -10.60 1.37
N GLY A 178 -3.39 -9.51 1.65
CA GLY A 178 -2.46 -8.86 0.75
C GLY A 178 -1.06 -8.77 1.35
N TRP A 179 -0.08 -8.51 0.50
CA TRP A 179 1.30 -8.26 0.88
C TRP A 179 1.81 -7.01 0.19
N HIS A 180 2.36 -6.11 0.98
CA HIS A 180 2.92 -4.86 0.48
C HIS A 180 4.44 -4.86 0.64
N THR A 181 5.17 -4.68 -0.46
CA THR A 181 6.63 -4.61 -0.47
C THR A 181 7.09 -3.20 -0.77
N ILE A 182 7.73 -2.57 0.20
CA ILE A 182 8.17 -1.17 0.16
C ILE A 182 9.53 -1.00 -0.53
N GLY A 183 9.86 0.23 -0.95
CA GLY A 183 11.09 0.57 -1.64
C GLY A 183 12.36 0.28 -0.82
N VAL A 184 13.48 0.06 -1.51
CA VAL A 184 14.79 -0.11 -0.87
C VAL A 184 15.35 1.22 -0.36
N SER A 185 16.37 1.14 0.47
CA SER A 185 17.01 2.31 1.07
C SER A 185 17.71 3.19 0.01
N SER A 186 17.72 4.50 0.24
CA SER A 186 18.52 5.40 -0.59
C SER A 186 20.02 5.13 -0.40
N THR A 187 20.77 5.29 -1.47
CA THR A 187 22.24 5.27 -1.48
C THR A 187 22.83 6.67 -1.70
N ASP A 188 21.98 7.68 -1.86
CA ASP A 188 22.37 9.07 -1.97
C ASP A 188 22.81 9.60 -0.60
N PRO A 189 24.06 10.13 -0.46
CA PRO A 189 24.57 10.60 0.82
C PRO A 189 23.77 11.76 1.43
N GLU A 190 23.21 12.65 0.62
CA GLU A 190 22.42 13.79 1.11
C GLU A 190 21.09 13.28 1.68
N LEU A 191 20.39 12.38 0.99
CA LEU A 191 19.15 11.79 1.48
C LEU A 191 19.39 10.96 2.75
N THR A 192 20.54 10.29 2.85
CA THR A 192 20.92 9.53 4.03
C THR A 192 21.17 10.44 5.23
N ALA A 193 21.78 11.60 5.02
CA ALA A 193 22.07 12.59 6.05
C ALA A 193 20.81 13.31 6.58
N MET A 194 19.73 13.34 5.81
CA MET A 194 18.47 13.98 6.20
C MET A 194 17.69 13.23 7.28
N TYR A 195 18.07 11.99 7.62
CA TYR A 195 17.37 11.21 8.63
C TYR A 195 18.04 11.35 10.01
N PRO A 196 17.51 12.20 10.91
CA PRO A 196 18.22 12.60 12.13
C PRO A 196 18.30 11.52 13.20
N TYR A 197 17.47 10.44 13.11
CA TYR A 197 17.30 9.50 14.20
C TYR A 197 18.27 8.32 14.20
N SER A 198 18.87 7.94 13.07
CA SER A 198 19.86 6.87 12.98
C SER A 198 20.63 6.88 11.65
N PRO A 199 21.43 7.90 11.36
CA PRO A 199 22.16 7.99 10.09
C PRO A 199 23.11 6.82 9.88
N ASN A 200 23.71 6.27 10.95
CA ASN A 200 24.69 5.20 10.87
C ASN A 200 24.07 3.84 10.52
N ALA A 201 22.94 3.46 11.15
CA ALA A 201 22.30 2.16 10.89
C ALA A 201 21.83 2.04 9.43
N TYR A 202 21.48 3.13 8.81
CA TYR A 202 21.03 3.16 7.42
C TYR A 202 22.19 3.12 6.43
N ALA A 203 23.26 3.85 6.71
CA ALA A 203 24.50 3.76 5.94
C ALA A 203 25.07 2.34 5.99
N GLU A 204 25.07 1.68 7.16
CA GLU A 204 25.49 0.30 7.34
C GLU A 204 24.65 -0.69 6.52
N SER A 205 23.33 -0.48 6.48
CA SER A 205 22.45 -1.33 5.66
C SER A 205 22.77 -1.22 4.17
N ALA A 206 22.92 -0.02 3.65
CA ALA A 206 23.30 0.18 2.25
C ALA A 206 24.73 -0.35 1.96
N ALA A 207 25.66 -0.16 2.89
CA ALA A 207 27.03 -0.66 2.78
C ALA A 207 27.11 -2.18 2.72
N LYS A 208 26.23 -2.90 3.44
CA LYS A 208 26.12 -4.37 3.36
C LYS A 208 25.89 -4.87 1.94
N TYR A 209 25.22 -4.09 1.12
CA TYR A 209 24.96 -4.37 -0.29
C TYR A 209 25.88 -3.59 -1.24
N ASN A 210 26.98 -3.04 -0.75
CA ASN A 210 27.91 -2.20 -1.53
C ASN A 210 27.24 -1.00 -2.22
N TYR A 211 26.21 -0.44 -1.58
CA TYR A 211 25.38 0.63 -2.15
C TYR A 211 24.72 0.28 -3.50
N ASP A 212 24.61 -1.02 -3.80
CA ASP A 212 23.96 -1.55 -4.99
C ASP A 212 22.45 -1.70 -4.75
N ARG A 213 21.67 -0.82 -5.34
CA ARG A 213 20.21 -0.76 -5.17
C ARG A 213 19.51 -1.88 -5.90
N GLU A 214 19.99 -2.28 -7.06
CA GLU A 214 19.45 -3.41 -7.80
C GLU A 214 19.62 -4.71 -7.00
N ARG A 215 20.77 -4.89 -6.38
CA ARG A 215 20.99 -6.02 -5.47
C ARG A 215 20.04 -5.99 -4.27
N MET A 216 19.85 -4.82 -3.64
CA MET A 216 18.89 -4.69 -2.53
C MET A 216 17.44 -5.00 -2.96
N LEU A 217 17.05 -4.61 -4.18
CA LEU A 217 15.75 -4.96 -4.73
C LEU A 217 15.65 -6.46 -4.99
N ASN A 218 16.64 -7.05 -5.66
CA ASN A 218 16.65 -8.47 -5.99
C ASN A 218 16.51 -9.34 -4.74
N GLU A 219 17.25 -9.04 -3.67
CA GLU A 219 17.15 -9.74 -2.38
C GLU A 219 15.70 -9.69 -1.81
N ARG A 220 15.00 -8.61 -2.05
CA ARG A 220 13.62 -8.42 -1.57
C ARG A 220 12.60 -9.11 -2.46
N THR A 221 12.72 -8.95 -3.76
CA THR A 221 11.77 -9.52 -4.73
C THR A 221 11.91 -11.04 -4.86
N GLU A 222 13.13 -11.61 -4.69
CA GLU A 222 13.33 -13.05 -4.61
C GLU A 222 12.54 -13.66 -3.44
N ARG A 223 12.56 -13.02 -2.28
CA ARG A 223 11.79 -13.49 -1.13
C ARG A 223 10.29 -13.31 -1.31
N MET A 224 9.89 -12.19 -1.90
CA MET A 224 8.49 -11.97 -2.26
C MET A 224 8.00 -13.07 -3.23
N GLU A 225 8.77 -13.41 -4.25
CA GLU A 225 8.45 -14.49 -5.20
C GLU A 225 8.35 -15.83 -4.47
N ARG A 226 9.37 -16.15 -3.67
CA ARG A 226 9.53 -17.45 -3.02
C ARG A 226 8.51 -17.71 -1.91
N PHE A 227 8.20 -16.72 -1.09
CA PHE A 227 7.41 -16.90 0.12
C PHE A 227 5.99 -16.31 0.05
N VAL A 228 5.78 -15.32 -0.81
CA VAL A 228 4.50 -14.62 -0.90
C VAL A 228 3.74 -15.01 -2.16
N MET A 229 4.34 -14.84 -3.33
CA MET A 229 3.65 -15.15 -4.59
C MET A 229 3.40 -16.65 -4.79
N SER A 230 4.15 -17.51 -4.08
CA SER A 230 3.93 -18.95 -4.03
C SER A 230 2.84 -19.39 -3.04
N ASP A 231 2.44 -18.52 -2.10
CA ASP A 231 1.37 -18.79 -1.14
C ASP A 231 0.02 -18.25 -1.68
N PRO A 232 -0.92 -19.14 -2.05
CA PRO A 232 -2.20 -18.74 -2.64
C PRO A 232 -3.12 -17.96 -1.67
N SER A 233 -2.77 -17.90 -0.39
CA SER A 233 -3.51 -17.10 0.59
C SER A 233 -3.33 -15.60 0.41
N TYR A 234 -2.24 -15.17 -0.24
CA TYR A 234 -2.05 -13.77 -0.63
C TYR A 234 -2.69 -13.51 -1.99
N VAL A 235 -3.86 -12.90 -1.97
CA VAL A 235 -4.61 -12.55 -3.19
C VAL A 235 -4.01 -11.32 -3.87
N TYR A 236 -3.53 -10.37 -3.07
CA TYR A 236 -2.94 -9.12 -3.52
C TYR A 236 -1.45 -9.08 -3.19
N VAL A 237 -0.61 -8.79 -4.18
CA VAL A 237 0.82 -8.53 -3.99
C VAL A 237 1.10 -7.15 -4.57
N ILE A 238 1.52 -6.21 -3.72
CA ILE A 238 1.64 -4.80 -4.06
C ILE A 238 3.13 -4.41 -4.08
N PRO A 239 3.79 -4.47 -5.26
CA PRO A 239 5.24 -4.33 -5.40
C PRO A 239 5.67 -2.87 -5.56
N THR A 240 5.33 -1.98 -4.62
CA THR A 240 5.72 -0.57 -4.71
C THR A 240 7.23 -0.38 -4.73
N CYS A 241 8.00 -1.35 -4.18
CA CYS A 241 9.45 -1.35 -4.27
C CYS A 241 9.95 -1.26 -5.71
N THR A 242 9.37 -2.05 -6.61
CA THR A 242 9.80 -2.10 -8.02
C THR A 242 9.43 -0.82 -8.76
N ALA A 243 8.24 -0.27 -8.52
CA ALA A 243 7.82 0.99 -9.16
C ALA A 243 8.71 2.17 -8.75
N VAL A 244 9.03 2.25 -7.45
CA VAL A 244 9.94 3.26 -6.92
C VAL A 244 11.32 3.13 -7.59
N GLU A 245 11.85 1.91 -7.71
CA GLU A 245 13.16 1.69 -8.34
C GLU A 245 13.12 1.95 -9.85
N ASN A 246 12.05 1.59 -10.56
CA ASN A 246 11.84 1.96 -11.97
C ASN A 246 11.89 3.49 -12.16
N ALA A 247 11.11 4.22 -11.35
CA ALA A 247 11.06 5.69 -11.42
C ALA A 247 12.40 6.36 -11.13
N ILE A 248 13.20 5.81 -10.22
CA ILE A 248 14.53 6.34 -9.89
C ILE A 248 15.51 6.22 -11.05
N THR A 249 15.30 5.32 -12.01
CA THR A 249 16.12 5.24 -13.23
C THR A 249 15.82 6.35 -14.23
N SER A 250 14.76 7.14 -14.03
CA SER A 250 14.42 8.30 -14.85
C SER A 250 15.25 9.53 -14.49
N TYR A 251 15.01 10.63 -15.20
CA TYR A 251 15.63 11.95 -14.92
C TYR A 251 15.30 12.48 -13.51
N LEU A 252 14.24 11.99 -12.87
CA LEU A 252 13.89 12.39 -11.51
C LEU A 252 14.92 11.88 -10.48
N GLY A 253 15.54 10.72 -10.74
CA GLY A 253 16.56 10.16 -9.87
C GLY A 253 16.08 9.89 -8.44
N GLN A 254 17.01 9.62 -7.54
CA GLN A 254 16.63 9.34 -6.14
C GLN A 254 15.99 10.55 -5.45
N LYS A 255 16.48 11.75 -5.69
CA LYS A 255 16.00 12.98 -5.01
C LYS A 255 14.61 13.41 -5.47
N GLY A 256 14.21 13.11 -6.71
CA GLY A 256 12.86 13.36 -7.19
C GLY A 256 11.83 12.37 -6.62
N ILE A 257 12.28 11.17 -6.22
CA ILE A 257 11.39 10.10 -5.75
C ILE A 257 11.45 9.88 -4.23
N LYS A 258 12.57 10.16 -3.59
CA LYS A 258 12.77 10.03 -2.14
C LYS A 258 13.09 11.38 -1.50
N ARG A 259 12.46 11.66 -0.33
CA ARG A 259 12.72 12.87 0.45
C ARG A 259 13.78 12.67 1.54
N ASP A 260 14.05 11.42 1.89
CA ASP A 260 15.09 11.01 2.82
C ASP A 260 15.52 9.57 2.53
N TYR A 261 16.26 8.96 3.45
CA TYR A 261 16.77 7.62 3.33
C TYR A 261 15.73 6.56 2.92
N THR A 262 14.51 6.62 3.43
CA THR A 262 13.46 5.59 3.25
C THR A 262 12.15 6.13 2.69
N HIS A 263 11.80 7.37 3.03
CA HIS A 263 10.49 7.92 2.72
C HIS A 263 10.43 8.53 1.31
N LEU A 264 9.23 8.58 0.75
CA LEU A 264 8.96 9.04 -0.59
C LEU A 264 8.67 10.55 -0.63
N THR A 265 9.07 11.23 -1.72
CA THR A 265 8.55 12.55 -2.09
C THR A 265 7.06 12.46 -2.41
N ASP A 266 6.42 13.59 -2.67
CA ASP A 266 5.00 13.58 -3.04
C ASP A 266 4.77 12.89 -4.40
N VAL A 267 5.68 13.03 -5.36
CA VAL A 267 5.67 12.26 -6.63
C VAL A 267 5.90 10.77 -6.37
N GLY A 268 6.87 10.41 -5.52
CA GLY A 268 7.12 9.02 -5.15
C GLY A 268 5.92 8.36 -4.45
N ARG A 269 5.21 9.11 -3.61
CA ARG A 269 3.97 8.65 -2.94
C ARG A 269 2.84 8.44 -3.93
N LEU A 270 2.73 9.31 -4.93
CA LEU A 270 1.74 9.15 -5.98
C LEU A 270 2.01 7.89 -6.82
N ILE A 271 3.27 7.63 -7.20
CA ILE A 271 3.68 6.38 -7.89
C ILE A 271 3.24 5.16 -7.07
N ALA A 272 3.58 5.14 -5.78
CA ALA A 272 3.21 4.03 -4.90
C ALA A 272 1.69 3.86 -4.80
N SER A 273 0.93 4.96 -4.69
CA SER A 273 -0.53 4.94 -4.63
C SER A 273 -1.17 4.45 -5.95
N TYR A 274 -0.58 4.75 -7.10
CA TYR A 274 -1.01 4.19 -8.39
C TYR A 274 -0.78 2.68 -8.47
N VAL A 275 0.34 2.15 -7.93
CA VAL A 275 0.55 0.68 -7.85
C VAL A 275 -0.53 0.04 -6.98
N TRP A 276 -0.83 0.61 -5.82
CA TRP A 276 -1.93 0.15 -4.98
C TRP A 276 -3.26 0.15 -5.72
N TYR A 277 -3.57 1.25 -6.39
CA TYR A 277 -4.78 1.39 -7.18
C TYR A 277 -4.88 0.29 -8.25
N CYS A 278 -3.84 0.11 -9.06
CA CYS A 278 -3.83 -0.89 -10.12
C CYS A 278 -4.01 -2.31 -9.58
N GLU A 279 -3.33 -2.67 -8.49
CA GLU A 279 -3.46 -4.00 -7.89
C GLU A 279 -4.85 -4.22 -7.28
N LEU A 280 -5.42 -3.23 -6.59
CA LEU A 280 -6.76 -3.35 -5.98
C LEU A 280 -7.88 -3.47 -7.01
N PHE A 281 -7.76 -2.78 -8.12
CA PHE A 281 -8.80 -2.74 -9.17
C PHE A 281 -8.50 -3.64 -10.38
N GLY A 282 -7.40 -4.40 -10.36
CA GLY A 282 -7.03 -5.30 -11.45
C GLY A 282 -6.69 -4.59 -12.76
N ILE A 283 -6.13 -3.38 -12.68
CA ILE A 283 -5.71 -2.61 -13.85
C ILE A 283 -4.38 -3.18 -14.35
N GLU A 284 -4.38 -3.70 -15.56
CA GLU A 284 -3.20 -4.30 -16.18
C GLU A 284 -2.28 -3.25 -16.84
N GLU A 285 -2.80 -2.09 -17.24
CA GLU A 285 -2.05 -1.01 -17.89
C GLU A 285 -2.77 0.34 -17.72
N LEU A 286 -2.03 1.36 -17.28
CA LEU A 286 -2.49 2.74 -17.28
C LEU A 286 -2.26 3.35 -18.66
N THR A 287 -3.26 4.05 -19.18
CA THR A 287 -3.20 4.77 -20.46
C THR A 287 -3.00 6.26 -20.30
N GLU A 288 -3.32 6.79 -19.13
CA GLU A 288 -3.12 8.19 -18.73
C GLU A 288 -2.99 8.30 -17.21
N ILE A 289 -2.51 9.44 -16.73
CA ILE A 289 -2.52 9.84 -15.34
C ILE A 289 -3.51 11.00 -15.20
N LYS A 290 -4.66 10.74 -14.57
CA LYS A 290 -5.73 11.76 -14.40
C LYS A 290 -5.52 12.69 -13.22
N VAL A 291 -4.62 12.35 -12.30
CA VAL A 291 -4.23 13.26 -11.23
C VAL A 291 -3.31 14.33 -11.82
N ASP A 292 -3.83 15.52 -12.05
CA ASP A 292 -3.04 16.67 -12.54
C ASP A 292 -2.38 17.45 -11.41
N THR A 293 -2.99 17.42 -10.23
CA THR A 293 -2.62 18.26 -9.10
C THR A 293 -2.72 17.47 -7.81
N ILE A 294 -1.68 17.55 -6.98
CA ILE A 294 -1.71 17.02 -5.61
C ILE A 294 -2.08 18.18 -4.68
N PRO A 295 -3.26 18.14 -4.03
CA PRO A 295 -3.68 19.18 -3.11
C PRO A 295 -2.67 19.38 -1.97
N LYS A 296 -2.43 20.64 -1.60
CA LYS A 296 -1.46 21.00 -0.52
C LYS A 296 -1.68 20.25 0.79
N ALA A 297 -2.91 19.86 1.07
CA ALA A 297 -3.25 19.09 2.27
C ALA A 297 -2.57 17.70 2.31
N PHE A 298 -2.23 17.12 1.15
CA PHE A 298 -1.51 15.86 1.03
C PHE A 298 0.02 16.02 1.06
N LEU A 299 0.53 17.24 0.84
CA LEU A 299 1.96 17.46 0.67
C LEU A 299 2.72 17.28 1.98
N LYS A 300 3.80 16.51 1.96
CA LYS A 300 4.71 16.29 3.09
C LYS A 300 6.12 16.79 2.83
N SER A 301 6.57 16.70 1.59
CA SER A 301 7.98 16.90 1.20
C SER A 301 8.27 18.21 0.48
N THR A 302 7.25 18.96 0.08
CA THR A 302 7.48 20.27 -0.56
C THR A 302 7.92 21.32 0.45
N VAL A 303 8.83 22.18 0.03
CA VAL A 303 9.32 23.32 0.82
C VAL A 303 8.19 24.33 1.01
N ASP A 304 7.41 24.59 -0.02
CA ASP A 304 6.23 25.46 0.01
C ASP A 304 4.94 24.63 0.02
N LYS A 305 4.28 24.61 1.18
CA LYS A 305 2.97 23.98 1.36
C LYS A 305 1.81 24.95 1.29
N SER A 306 2.04 26.16 0.79
CA SER A 306 1.01 27.17 0.66
C SER A 306 0.09 26.94 -0.53
N GLN A 307 0.54 26.19 -1.52
CA GLN A 307 -0.18 25.90 -2.76
C GLN A 307 -0.11 24.41 -3.13
N ASP A 308 -1.01 24.01 -4.03
CA ASP A 308 -1.05 22.67 -4.57
C ASP A 308 0.18 22.40 -5.46
N LEU A 309 0.58 21.13 -5.57
CA LEU A 309 1.63 20.70 -6.49
C LEU A 309 1.01 20.31 -7.84
N VAL A 310 1.28 21.08 -8.87
CA VAL A 310 0.87 20.75 -10.25
C VAL A 310 1.93 19.82 -10.84
N LEU A 311 1.50 18.68 -11.36
CA LEU A 311 2.38 17.72 -12.03
C LEU A 311 2.71 18.20 -13.44
N THR A 312 3.98 18.11 -13.80
CA THR A 312 4.42 18.29 -15.18
C THR A 312 4.05 17.08 -16.04
N GLU A 313 3.92 17.23 -17.35
CA GLU A 313 3.71 16.11 -18.28
C GLU A 313 4.86 15.09 -18.21
N GLY A 314 6.10 15.55 -17.94
CA GLY A 314 7.24 14.68 -17.72
C GLY A 314 7.10 13.82 -16.46
N GLU A 315 6.63 14.37 -15.36
CA GLU A 315 6.36 13.60 -14.13
C GLU A 315 5.24 12.58 -14.35
N LYS A 316 4.13 12.96 -14.99
CA LYS A 316 3.05 12.04 -15.34
C LYS A 316 3.54 10.88 -16.23
N ALA A 317 4.38 11.18 -17.23
CA ALA A 317 4.96 10.16 -18.09
C ALA A 317 5.85 9.19 -17.30
N VAL A 318 6.68 9.66 -16.38
CA VAL A 318 7.50 8.82 -15.50
C VAL A 318 6.63 7.99 -14.56
N ILE A 319 5.58 8.58 -13.96
CA ILE A 319 4.64 7.87 -13.08
C ILE A 319 3.99 6.70 -13.85
N MET A 320 3.40 6.99 -15.01
CA MET A 320 2.73 6.00 -15.84
C MET A 320 3.69 4.87 -16.27
N GLU A 321 4.88 5.22 -16.75
CA GLU A 321 5.87 4.23 -17.17
C GLU A 321 6.33 3.34 -16.00
N ALA A 322 6.68 3.93 -14.86
CA ALA A 322 7.15 3.20 -13.70
C ALA A 322 6.11 2.21 -13.17
N VAL A 323 4.84 2.61 -13.13
CA VAL A 323 3.73 1.75 -12.73
C VAL A 323 3.53 0.64 -13.76
N ASN A 324 3.38 0.96 -15.06
CA ASN A 324 3.16 -0.02 -16.12
C ASN A 324 4.30 -1.05 -16.23
N ASN A 325 5.55 -0.60 -16.08
CA ASN A 325 6.71 -1.49 -16.05
C ASN A 325 6.65 -2.45 -14.85
N THR A 326 6.16 -1.98 -13.70
CA THR A 326 5.99 -2.80 -12.50
C THR A 326 4.87 -3.83 -12.66
N LEU A 327 3.73 -3.44 -13.22
CA LEU A 327 2.63 -4.37 -13.49
C LEU A 327 3.06 -5.50 -14.43
N LYS A 328 3.91 -5.20 -15.43
CA LYS A 328 4.46 -6.17 -16.37
C LYS A 328 5.60 -7.03 -15.76
N ASN A 329 6.46 -6.42 -14.93
CA ASN A 329 7.66 -7.04 -14.35
C ASN A 329 7.80 -6.69 -12.85
N PRO A 330 6.97 -7.26 -11.94
CA PRO A 330 6.95 -6.85 -10.55
C PRO A 330 8.22 -7.20 -9.75
N LEU A 331 9.08 -8.07 -10.29
CA LEU A 331 10.26 -8.60 -9.59
C LEU A 331 11.57 -7.95 -10.01
N LYS A 332 11.57 -7.10 -11.05
CA LYS A 332 12.83 -6.58 -11.65
C LYS A 332 12.69 -5.12 -12.05
N ILE A 333 13.81 -4.40 -11.92
CA ILE A 333 13.91 -3.05 -12.47
C ILE A 333 13.76 -3.11 -13.99
N THR A 334 12.90 -2.26 -14.51
CA THR A 334 12.81 -1.92 -15.93
C THR A 334 13.26 -0.47 -16.06
N PRO A 335 14.43 -0.20 -16.65
CA PRO A 335 14.94 1.17 -16.78
C PRO A 335 13.97 2.07 -17.55
N SER A 336 13.84 3.30 -17.06
CA SER A 336 13.00 4.31 -17.71
C SER A 336 13.60 4.76 -19.04
N GLN A 337 12.72 5.02 -20.01
CA GLN A 337 13.09 5.71 -21.26
C GLN A 337 13.26 7.23 -21.06
N TYR A 338 12.69 7.79 -20.00
CA TYR A 338 12.75 9.23 -19.66
C TYR A 338 14.01 9.56 -18.88
N THR A 339 15.19 9.45 -19.52
CA THR A 339 16.48 9.72 -18.88
C THR A 339 16.86 11.21 -18.84
N GLN A 340 16.13 12.07 -19.55
CA GLN A 340 16.28 13.52 -19.57
C GLN A 340 14.91 14.18 -19.34
N ALA A 341 14.93 15.31 -18.63
CA ALA A 341 13.72 16.11 -18.49
C ALA A 341 13.24 16.56 -19.90
N PRO A 342 11.92 16.55 -20.15
CA PRO A 342 11.38 17.12 -21.38
C PRO A 342 11.86 18.57 -21.55
N ALA A 343 12.06 19.02 -22.79
CA ALA A 343 12.26 20.44 -23.07
C ALA A 343 10.95 21.18 -22.75
N GLU A 344 11.05 22.23 -21.92
CA GLU A 344 9.91 23.09 -21.59
C GLU A 344 9.35 23.82 -22.82
#